data_c228d30bc4ad967be63d2a246cc567ff
#
_entry.id   c228d30bc4ad967be63d2a246cc567ff
#
_cell.length_a   1.000
_cell.length_b   1.000
_cell.length_c   1.000
_cell.angle_alpha   90.00
_cell.angle_beta   90.00
_cell.angle_gamma   90.00
#
_symmetry.space_group_name_H-M   'P 1'
#
loop_
_entity.id
_entity.type
_entity.pdbx_description
1 polymer ?
#
loop_
_entity_poly.entity_id
_entity_poly.type
_entity_poly.pdbx_seq_one_letter_code
_entity_poly.pdbx_strand_id
1 'polypeptide(L)'
;MQFSRLCLKMKTQASILALSFFVTVSGWRFKLEIKDAERNETRAERIQRVLDSNPVIDGHNHFPETLQRVVGNNLTLVDLNSDLTRNPLFGTDNRSQTDLPRLRSGKVGGQFWVAFVPCDARDAVEKGLEQVDLIHRLTEQYPEQLKLVVSTSEIQEAVAEGRIASLIGVEGGHVINSNLAVLRSFYRAGVRYLTLAHTCNTPWIDSAQVELGVYPTGIYGLSQFGEHVILEMNRLGMMVDLSHTDTAAMRHGLRISRAPVIFSHAGARAVFDHPRNVPDDVLERVAANGGVLLVTLQPCYLGPGCNSDRGARHLVYHIDHIRRVAGVDHVGLGSDYDGMDRVPAGLEDVSRFPALFLVLLEHSEFSWTDEELEKLARRNLLRVFRRVEMVADRLRAEGTLADGTRIDRADLIQPCET
;
A
#
# COMPACT_ATOMS: atom_id res chain seq x y z
N MET A 1 29.99 26.01 -39.93
CA MET A 1 31.16 26.45 -39.14
C MET A 1 30.82 27.35 -37.95
N GLN A 2 29.60 27.91 -37.82
CA GLN A 2 29.23 28.78 -36.69
C GLN A 2 28.70 27.99 -35.45
N PHE A 3 28.22 26.77 -35.61
CA PHE A 3 27.69 25.94 -34.50
C PHE A 3 28.79 25.39 -33.58
N SER A 4 29.98 25.09 -34.08
CA SER A 4 31.09 24.55 -33.26
C SER A 4 31.72 25.58 -32.32
N ARG A 5 31.65 26.89 -32.66
CA ARG A 5 32.22 27.96 -31.82
C ARG A 5 31.30 28.37 -30.66
N LEU A 6 29.97 28.14 -30.77
CA LEU A 6 29.02 28.42 -29.69
C LEU A 6 29.12 27.37 -28.59
N CYS A 7 29.35 26.12 -28.97
CA CYS A 7 29.47 25.00 -28.03
C CYS A 7 30.75 25.08 -27.17
N LEU A 8 31.85 25.64 -27.72
CA LEU A 8 33.14 25.79 -27.02
C LEU A 8 33.14 26.97 -26.03
N LYS A 9 32.37 28.03 -26.31
CA LYS A 9 32.26 29.18 -25.39
C LYS A 9 31.35 28.91 -24.19
N MET A 10 30.43 27.96 -24.29
CA MET A 10 29.56 27.58 -23.17
C MET A 10 30.24 26.66 -22.15
N LYS A 11 31.34 25.98 -22.51
CA LYS A 11 32.08 25.09 -21.58
C LYS A 11 33.01 25.82 -20.60
N THR A 12 33.29 27.08 -20.78
CA THR A 12 34.27 27.83 -19.98
C THR A 12 33.68 28.91 -19.07
N GLN A 13 32.35 29.05 -19.01
CA GLN A 13 31.69 30.04 -18.16
C GLN A 13 30.57 29.47 -17.27
N ALA A 14 30.52 28.17 -17.07
CA ALA A 14 29.55 27.52 -16.19
C ALA A 14 30.06 27.41 -14.74
N SER A 15 30.47 28.52 -14.18
CA SER A 15 30.64 28.67 -12.74
C SER A 15 29.91 29.94 -12.34
N ILE A 16 28.85 29.75 -11.51
CA ILE A 16 28.07 30.79 -10.81
C ILE A 16 27.00 31.46 -11.69
N LEU A 17 25.80 30.94 -11.66
CA LEU A 17 24.46 31.54 -11.45
C LEU A 17 23.37 30.59 -11.96
N ALA A 18 22.35 30.33 -11.14
CA ALA A 18 21.15 29.58 -11.54
C ALA A 18 20.36 30.41 -12.56
N LEU A 19 20.61 30.20 -13.85
CA LEU A 19 19.87 30.82 -14.95
C LEU A 19 19.18 29.72 -15.75
N SER A 20 17.85 29.78 -15.76
CA SER A 20 17.04 28.94 -16.66
C SER A 20 17.19 29.47 -18.09
N PHE A 21 17.86 28.73 -18.94
CA PHE A 21 17.96 29.07 -20.35
C PHE A 21 16.88 28.36 -21.15
N PHE A 22 16.12 29.12 -21.93
CA PHE A 22 15.22 28.59 -22.95
C PHE A 22 15.92 28.64 -24.30
N VAL A 23 16.11 27.50 -24.92
CA VAL A 23 16.58 27.43 -26.33
C VAL A 23 15.38 27.16 -27.19
N THR A 24 15.06 28.08 -28.10
CA THR A 24 13.96 27.90 -29.05
C THR A 24 14.56 27.51 -30.40
N VAL A 25 14.32 26.30 -30.85
CA VAL A 25 14.63 25.82 -32.19
C VAL A 25 13.34 25.36 -32.82
N SER A 26 12.96 25.95 -33.95
CA SER A 26 11.77 25.56 -34.74
C SER A 26 10.45 25.54 -33.97
N GLY A 27 10.21 26.53 -33.08
CA GLY A 27 8.93 26.69 -32.38
C GLY A 27 8.71 25.80 -31.19
N TRP A 28 9.66 24.98 -30.77
CA TRP A 28 9.60 24.14 -29.57
C TRP A 28 10.39 24.75 -28.42
N ARG A 29 9.78 24.84 -27.23
CA ARG A 29 10.44 25.22 -25.99
C ARG A 29 10.97 23.99 -25.29
N PHE A 30 12.27 23.85 -25.20
CA PHE A 30 12.94 22.85 -24.36
C PHE A 30 13.32 23.49 -23.03
N LYS A 31 12.81 22.95 -21.92
CA LYS A 31 13.29 23.25 -20.58
C LYS A 31 14.43 22.29 -20.29
N LEU A 32 15.66 22.74 -20.36
CA LEU A 32 16.81 21.96 -19.88
C LEU A 32 16.79 22.03 -18.34
N GLU A 33 16.31 21.00 -17.70
CA GLU A 33 16.47 20.82 -16.27
C GLU A 33 17.87 20.24 -16.00
N ILE A 34 18.85 21.10 -15.81
CA ILE A 34 20.13 20.74 -15.18
C ILE A 34 19.89 20.81 -13.67
N LYS A 35 19.27 19.78 -13.09
CA LYS A 35 18.94 19.81 -11.66
C LYS A 35 19.83 18.96 -10.76
N ASP A 36 20.63 18.06 -11.28
CA ASP A 36 21.34 17.10 -10.44
C ASP A 36 22.86 17.33 -10.27
N ALA A 37 23.45 18.32 -10.94
CA ALA A 37 24.89 18.63 -10.83
C ALA A 37 25.23 19.70 -9.78
N GLU A 38 24.23 20.37 -9.19
CA GLU A 38 24.45 21.57 -8.34
C GLU A 38 24.22 21.36 -6.84
N ARG A 39 23.69 20.23 -6.41
CA ARG A 39 23.60 19.92 -4.97
C ARG A 39 24.73 18.95 -4.63
N ASN A 40 25.75 19.45 -3.94
CA ASN A 40 26.81 18.63 -3.37
C ASN A 40 26.29 17.85 -2.14
N GLU A 41 25.21 17.04 -2.36
CA GLU A 41 24.57 16.25 -1.32
C GLU A 41 24.85 14.75 -1.52
N THR A 42 25.04 14.03 -0.45
CA THR A 42 25.13 12.57 -0.44
C THR A 42 23.77 11.94 -0.75
N ARG A 43 23.75 10.66 -1.17
CA ARG A 43 22.49 9.92 -1.35
C ARG A 43 21.64 9.91 -0.06
N ALA A 44 22.26 9.81 1.11
CA ALA A 44 21.56 9.82 2.39
C ALA A 44 20.90 11.18 2.66
N GLU A 45 21.59 12.29 2.43
CA GLU A 45 21.04 13.65 2.56
C GLU A 45 19.91 13.89 1.55
N ARG A 46 20.06 13.39 0.32
CA ARG A 46 19.01 13.43 -0.69
C ARG A 46 17.74 12.72 -0.24
N ILE A 47 17.86 11.47 0.22
CA ILE A 47 16.72 10.70 0.73
C ILE A 47 16.09 11.39 1.93
N GLN A 48 16.89 11.87 2.87
CA GLN A 48 16.40 12.61 4.02
C GLN A 48 15.52 13.80 3.58
N ARG A 49 16.03 14.65 2.67
CA ARG A 49 15.33 15.81 2.14
C ARG A 49 14.05 15.45 1.40
N VAL A 50 14.08 14.41 0.56
CA VAL A 50 12.90 13.95 -0.19
C VAL A 50 11.81 13.47 0.79
N LEU A 51 12.17 12.64 1.77
CA LEU A 51 11.22 12.07 2.72
C LEU A 51 10.77 13.07 3.78
N ASP A 52 11.55 14.10 4.12
CA ASP A 52 11.10 15.20 4.98
C ASP A 52 9.98 16.02 4.31
N SER A 53 10.08 16.20 2.99
CA SER A 53 9.07 16.93 2.22
C SER A 53 7.90 16.06 1.77
N ASN A 54 8.14 14.78 1.56
CA ASN A 54 7.16 13.79 1.10
C ASN A 54 7.30 12.51 1.92
N PRO A 55 6.85 12.50 3.18
CA PRO A 55 6.98 11.36 4.07
C PRO A 55 6.21 10.14 3.54
N VAL A 56 6.72 8.96 3.87
CA VAL A 56 6.18 7.67 3.41
C VAL A 56 4.73 7.49 3.84
N ILE A 57 3.89 7.00 2.93
CA ILE A 57 2.60 6.39 3.28
C ILE A 57 2.74 4.88 3.09
N ASP A 58 2.73 4.16 4.20
CA ASP A 58 2.74 2.71 4.21
C ASP A 58 1.31 2.17 4.06
N GLY A 59 1.10 1.34 3.06
CA GLY A 59 -0.23 0.83 2.70
C GLY A 59 -0.74 -0.31 3.57
N HIS A 60 0.10 -0.93 4.43
CA HIS A 60 -0.32 -2.14 5.15
C HIS A 60 0.55 -2.42 6.38
N ASN A 61 -0.05 -2.41 7.58
CA ASN A 61 0.66 -2.68 8.84
C ASN A 61 -0.29 -3.33 9.86
N HIS A 62 0.13 -4.47 10.41
CA HIS A 62 -0.63 -5.31 11.35
C HIS A 62 -0.44 -4.97 12.83
N PHE A 63 0.08 -3.80 13.15
CA PHE A 63 0.27 -3.42 14.56
C PHE A 63 -0.99 -3.55 15.42
N PRO A 64 -2.23 -3.27 14.92
CA PRO A 64 -3.44 -3.52 15.70
C PRO A 64 -3.62 -5.01 16.08
N GLU A 65 -3.28 -5.96 15.19
CA GLU A 65 -3.28 -7.39 15.51
C GLU A 65 -2.24 -7.72 16.60
N THR A 66 -1.04 -7.15 16.50
CA THR A 66 -0.01 -7.31 17.54
C THR A 66 -0.50 -6.79 18.89
N LEU A 67 -1.18 -5.64 18.95
CA LEU A 67 -1.79 -5.13 20.19
C LEU A 67 -2.87 -6.06 20.72
N GLN A 68 -3.73 -6.60 19.86
CA GLN A 68 -4.74 -7.58 20.28
C GLN A 68 -4.08 -8.84 20.88
N ARG A 69 -3.09 -9.39 20.20
CA ARG A 69 -2.40 -10.63 20.60
C ARG A 69 -1.60 -10.45 21.90
N VAL A 70 -0.92 -9.30 22.07
CA VAL A 70 0.02 -9.08 23.18
C VAL A 70 -0.68 -8.53 24.41
N VAL A 71 -1.62 -7.60 24.25
CA VAL A 71 -2.25 -6.87 25.37
C VAL A 71 -3.78 -6.97 25.39
N GLY A 72 -4.38 -7.83 24.56
CA GLY A 72 -5.84 -8.05 24.55
C GLY A 72 -6.63 -6.77 24.29
N ASN A 73 -6.15 -5.90 23.38
CA ASN A 73 -6.73 -4.58 23.06
C ASN A 73 -6.71 -3.57 24.23
N ASN A 74 -5.95 -3.85 25.31
CA ASN A 74 -5.84 -2.95 26.46
C ASN A 74 -4.65 -1.98 26.27
N LEU A 75 -4.91 -0.83 25.70
CA LEU A 75 -3.90 0.20 25.41
C LEU A 75 -3.27 0.81 26.67
N THR A 76 -3.83 0.62 27.87
CA THR A 76 -3.24 1.14 29.12
C THR A 76 -1.97 0.39 29.51
N LEU A 77 -1.72 -0.78 28.93
CA LEU A 77 -0.53 -1.62 29.18
C LEU A 77 0.67 -1.26 28.31
N VAL A 78 0.49 -0.33 27.35
CA VAL A 78 1.50 0.01 26.34
C VAL A 78 1.69 1.50 26.24
N ASP A 79 2.92 1.96 26.30
CA ASP A 79 3.30 3.33 25.94
C ASP A 79 4.01 3.33 24.58
N LEU A 80 3.29 3.77 23.54
CA LEU A 80 3.81 3.85 22.17
C LEU A 80 4.85 4.95 21.95
N ASN A 81 5.02 5.88 22.91
CA ASN A 81 6.13 6.83 22.87
C ASN A 81 7.44 6.21 23.32
N SER A 82 7.40 4.98 23.85
CA SER A 82 8.58 4.21 24.21
C SER A 82 9.04 3.28 23.08
N ASP A 83 10.30 2.87 23.13
CA ASP A 83 10.86 1.83 22.28
C ASP A 83 10.29 0.46 22.71
N LEU A 84 9.34 -0.07 21.96
CA LEU A 84 8.68 -1.33 22.25
C LEU A 84 9.62 -2.54 22.16
N THR A 85 10.77 -2.44 21.51
CA THR A 85 11.77 -3.52 21.51
C THR A 85 12.35 -3.80 22.89
N ARG A 86 12.23 -2.83 23.80
CA ARG A 86 12.67 -2.93 25.22
C ARG A 86 11.53 -3.26 26.18
N ASN A 87 10.29 -3.28 25.71
CA ASN A 87 9.15 -3.61 26.54
C ASN A 87 9.06 -5.14 26.71
N PRO A 88 9.04 -5.66 27.95
CA PRO A 88 9.00 -7.12 28.21
C PRO A 88 7.78 -7.84 27.61
N LEU A 89 6.65 -7.13 27.40
CA LEU A 89 5.46 -7.69 26.78
C LEU A 89 5.69 -8.01 25.29
N PHE A 90 6.55 -7.25 24.62
CA PHE A 90 6.95 -7.40 23.22
C PHE A 90 8.33 -8.09 23.10
N GLY A 91 8.64 -9.03 24.00
CA GLY A 91 9.90 -9.80 24.01
C GLY A 91 10.14 -10.60 22.73
N THR A 92 11.10 -11.53 22.79
CA THR A 92 11.65 -12.24 21.60
C THR A 92 10.59 -12.91 20.73
N ASP A 93 9.50 -13.38 21.29
CA ASP A 93 8.44 -14.12 20.59
C ASP A 93 7.30 -13.25 20.08
N ASN A 94 7.22 -11.98 20.56
CA ASN A 94 6.16 -11.03 20.24
C ASN A 94 6.72 -9.70 19.71
N ARG A 95 7.81 -9.75 18.99
CA ARG A 95 8.49 -8.52 18.51
C ARG A 95 7.55 -7.66 17.69
N SER A 96 7.26 -6.46 18.22
CA SER A 96 6.63 -5.42 17.41
C SER A 96 7.66 -4.75 16.51
N GLN A 97 7.28 -4.55 15.27
CA GLN A 97 8.09 -3.81 14.29
C GLN A 97 7.67 -2.34 14.24
N THR A 98 6.73 -1.91 15.10
CA THR A 98 6.11 -0.58 15.07
C THR A 98 6.05 0.04 16.46
N ASP A 99 6.45 1.31 16.58
CA ASP A 99 6.16 2.26 17.64
C ASP A 99 6.32 3.70 17.12
N LEU A 100 5.91 4.70 17.90
CA LEU A 100 5.93 6.09 17.45
C LEU A 100 7.35 6.62 17.19
N PRO A 101 8.37 6.36 18.05
CA PRO A 101 9.74 6.75 17.76
C PRO A 101 10.28 6.18 16.45
N ARG A 102 10.02 4.90 16.18
CA ARG A 102 10.48 4.23 14.95
C ARG A 102 9.72 4.70 13.72
N LEU A 103 8.40 4.94 13.79
CA LEU A 103 7.62 5.55 12.70
C LEU A 103 8.18 6.92 12.30
N ARG A 104 8.53 7.76 13.29
CA ARG A 104 9.16 9.07 13.05
C ARG A 104 10.53 8.93 12.39
N SER A 105 11.37 8.02 12.92
CA SER A 105 12.70 7.75 12.35
C SER A 105 12.59 7.21 10.92
N GLY A 106 11.56 6.42 10.61
CA GLY A 106 11.25 5.91 9.29
C GLY A 106 10.63 6.91 8.33
N LYS A 107 10.41 8.16 8.78
CA LYS A 107 9.76 9.20 7.96
C LYS A 107 8.36 8.80 7.50
N VAL A 108 7.61 8.08 8.33
CA VAL A 108 6.23 7.71 8.05
C VAL A 108 5.32 8.92 8.32
N GLY A 109 4.63 9.37 7.29
CA GLY A 109 3.64 10.46 7.38
C GLY A 109 2.20 9.97 7.22
N GLY A 110 2.02 8.71 6.81
CA GLY A 110 0.72 8.06 6.74
C GLY A 110 0.85 6.56 6.91
N GLN A 111 -0.11 5.96 7.60
CA GLN A 111 -0.12 4.53 7.89
C GLN A 111 -1.52 3.97 7.71
N PHE A 112 -1.66 2.96 6.87
CA PHE A 112 -2.83 2.10 6.89
C PHE A 112 -2.65 1.04 7.98
N TRP A 113 -3.43 1.18 9.04
CA TRP A 113 -3.59 0.17 10.08
C TRP A 113 -4.60 -0.88 9.62
N VAL A 114 -4.23 -2.14 9.74
CA VAL A 114 -5.05 -3.25 9.25
C VAL A 114 -5.88 -3.83 10.36
N ALA A 115 -7.21 -3.79 10.19
CA ALA A 115 -8.14 -4.58 10.97
C ALA A 115 -8.17 -5.99 10.36
N PHE A 116 -7.40 -6.89 10.94
CA PHE A 116 -7.28 -8.27 10.52
C PHE A 116 -8.07 -9.22 11.41
N VAL A 117 -8.66 -10.23 10.78
CA VAL A 117 -9.36 -11.31 11.47
C VAL A 117 -8.94 -12.66 10.85
N PRO A 118 -8.52 -13.65 11.65
CA PRO A 118 -8.23 -14.99 11.13
C PRO A 118 -9.41 -15.60 10.37
N CYS A 119 -9.10 -16.37 9.33
CA CYS A 119 -10.10 -16.99 8.45
C CYS A 119 -11.03 -18.00 9.14
N ASP A 120 -10.60 -18.63 10.23
CA ASP A 120 -11.37 -19.60 11.03
C ASP A 120 -12.27 -18.94 12.11
N ALA A 121 -12.25 -17.62 12.20
CA ALA A 121 -13.08 -16.89 13.16
C ALA A 121 -14.56 -16.97 12.79
N ARG A 122 -15.40 -17.50 13.70
CA ARG A 122 -16.85 -17.59 13.50
C ARG A 122 -17.58 -16.26 13.65
N ASP A 123 -16.96 -15.30 14.35
CA ASP A 123 -17.44 -13.97 14.71
C ASP A 123 -16.65 -12.87 14.00
N ALA A 124 -16.30 -13.11 12.71
CA ALA A 124 -15.39 -12.24 11.96
C ALA A 124 -15.85 -10.78 11.87
N VAL A 125 -17.16 -10.52 11.77
CA VAL A 125 -17.72 -9.16 11.75
C VAL A 125 -17.45 -8.43 13.07
N GLU A 126 -17.71 -9.10 14.22
CA GLU A 126 -17.52 -8.55 15.56
C GLU A 126 -16.05 -8.25 15.81
N LYS A 127 -15.17 -9.22 15.56
CA LYS A 127 -13.72 -9.05 15.70
C LYS A 127 -13.15 -7.96 14.77
N GLY A 128 -13.66 -7.86 13.55
CA GLY A 128 -13.28 -6.77 12.64
C GLY A 128 -13.66 -5.39 13.19
N LEU A 129 -14.83 -5.27 13.81
CA LEU A 129 -15.27 -4.03 14.48
C LEU A 129 -14.44 -3.72 15.72
N GLU A 130 -14.06 -4.74 16.52
CA GLU A 130 -13.15 -4.56 17.66
C GLU A 130 -11.77 -4.04 17.22
N GLN A 131 -11.25 -4.53 16.09
CA GLN A 131 -9.99 -4.02 15.53
C GLN A 131 -10.12 -2.58 15.04
N VAL A 132 -11.24 -2.23 14.39
CA VAL A 132 -11.52 -0.85 13.97
C VAL A 132 -11.63 0.06 15.19
N ASP A 133 -12.34 -0.34 16.25
CA ASP A 133 -12.42 0.40 17.53
C ASP A 133 -11.03 0.58 18.15
N LEU A 134 -10.20 -0.46 18.15
CA LEU A 134 -8.82 -0.37 18.65
C LEU A 134 -8.03 0.73 17.93
N ILE A 135 -8.14 0.81 16.60
CA ILE A 135 -7.45 1.85 15.81
C ILE A 135 -7.97 3.25 16.16
N HIS A 136 -9.27 3.42 16.36
CA HIS A 136 -9.84 4.70 16.84
C HIS A 136 -9.25 5.09 18.19
N ARG A 137 -9.32 4.20 19.19
CA ARG A 137 -8.77 4.45 20.55
C ARG A 137 -7.27 4.71 20.53
N LEU A 138 -6.52 4.02 19.63
CA LEU A 138 -5.10 4.26 19.43
C LEU A 138 -4.82 5.70 19.00
N THR A 139 -5.57 6.22 18.04
CA THR A 139 -5.41 7.59 17.55
C THR A 139 -5.88 8.62 18.57
N GLU A 140 -6.91 8.32 19.36
CA GLU A 140 -7.40 9.17 20.45
C GLU A 140 -6.42 9.22 21.62
N GLN A 141 -5.68 8.16 21.90
CA GLN A 141 -4.69 8.11 22.98
C GLN A 141 -3.42 8.91 22.67
N TYR A 142 -3.08 9.05 21.37
CA TYR A 142 -1.86 9.75 20.92
C TYR A 142 -2.17 10.91 19.94
N PRO A 143 -3.04 11.87 20.30
CA PRO A 143 -3.57 12.89 19.38
C PRO A 143 -2.52 13.86 18.87
N GLU A 144 -1.40 14.01 19.59
CA GLU A 144 -0.28 14.87 19.16
C GLU A 144 0.57 14.21 18.07
N GLN A 145 0.51 12.89 17.92
CA GLN A 145 1.32 12.12 16.98
C GLN A 145 0.49 11.52 15.85
N LEU A 146 -0.74 11.12 16.13
CA LEU A 146 -1.63 10.41 15.22
C LEU A 146 -2.87 11.25 14.93
N LYS A 147 -3.38 11.18 13.71
CA LYS A 147 -4.68 11.75 13.32
C LYS A 147 -5.43 10.73 12.50
N LEU A 148 -6.58 10.26 13.00
CA LEU A 148 -7.47 9.44 12.19
C LEU A 148 -7.98 10.28 11.01
N VAL A 149 -7.87 9.75 9.81
CA VAL A 149 -8.23 10.44 8.57
C VAL A 149 -8.99 9.49 7.63
N VAL A 150 -9.89 10.06 6.86
CA VAL A 150 -10.79 9.30 5.98
C VAL A 150 -10.81 9.81 4.54
N SER A 151 -9.98 10.81 4.24
CA SER A 151 -9.88 11.41 2.90
C SER A 151 -8.46 11.83 2.56
N THR A 152 -8.20 12.03 1.27
CA THR A 152 -6.89 12.51 0.80
C THR A 152 -6.57 13.93 1.27
N SER A 153 -7.57 14.79 1.45
CA SER A 153 -7.38 16.14 2.03
C SER A 153 -6.94 16.06 3.48
N GLU A 154 -7.58 15.21 4.29
CA GLU A 154 -7.23 15.03 5.69
C GLU A 154 -5.84 14.41 5.89
N ILE A 155 -5.37 13.55 4.96
CA ILE A 155 -3.98 13.06 4.94
C ILE A 155 -3.01 14.23 4.80
N GLN A 156 -3.28 15.14 3.85
CA GLN A 156 -2.42 16.31 3.63
C GLN A 156 -2.40 17.25 4.84
N GLU A 157 -3.56 17.46 5.47
CA GLU A 157 -3.70 18.26 6.71
C GLU A 157 -2.89 17.63 7.85
N ALA A 158 -3.06 16.32 8.11
CA ALA A 158 -2.33 15.62 9.18
C ALA A 158 -0.82 15.73 9.01
N VAL A 159 -0.32 15.54 7.78
CA VAL A 159 1.11 15.68 7.47
C VAL A 159 1.58 17.13 7.65
N ALA A 160 0.80 18.12 7.23
CA ALA A 160 1.14 19.54 7.43
C ALA A 160 1.18 19.93 8.91
N GLU A 161 0.36 19.28 9.75
CA GLU A 161 0.35 19.43 11.21
C GLU A 161 1.49 18.66 11.91
N GLY A 162 2.32 17.90 11.15
CA GLY A 162 3.40 17.08 11.70
C GLY A 162 2.92 15.78 12.36
N ARG A 163 1.66 15.38 12.11
CA ARG A 163 1.06 14.13 12.59
C ARG A 163 1.08 13.03 11.53
N ILE A 164 1.08 11.80 11.97
CA ILE A 164 0.94 10.63 11.09
C ILE A 164 -0.54 10.44 10.77
N ALA A 165 -0.89 10.53 9.49
CA ALA A 165 -2.22 10.25 9.00
C ALA A 165 -2.53 8.76 9.22
N SER A 166 -3.45 8.45 10.12
CA SER A 166 -3.87 7.09 10.46
C SER A 166 -5.11 6.72 9.67
N LEU A 167 -5.00 5.70 8.82
CA LEU A 167 -6.07 5.19 7.97
C LEU A 167 -6.40 3.75 8.37
N ILE A 168 -7.59 3.28 8.01
CA ILE A 168 -8.04 1.94 8.34
C ILE A 168 -8.24 1.13 7.07
N GLY A 169 -7.56 -0.01 6.98
CA GLY A 169 -7.85 -1.08 6.04
C GLY A 169 -8.50 -2.27 6.75
N VAL A 170 -9.34 -3.00 6.05
CA VAL A 170 -9.86 -4.31 6.52
C VAL A 170 -9.31 -5.37 5.60
N GLU A 171 -8.73 -6.42 6.18
CA GLU A 171 -8.16 -7.52 5.42
C GLU A 171 -8.99 -8.78 5.52
N GLY A 172 -9.48 -9.20 4.34
CA GLY A 172 -10.26 -10.41 4.16
C GLY A 172 -11.76 -10.18 3.98
N GLY A 173 -12.27 -10.56 2.81
CA GLY A 173 -13.71 -10.42 2.48
C GLY A 173 -14.65 -11.22 3.35
N HIS A 174 -14.15 -12.23 4.08
CA HIS A 174 -14.93 -12.98 5.08
C HIS A 174 -15.43 -12.08 6.22
N VAL A 175 -14.72 -10.97 6.53
CA VAL A 175 -15.09 -10.01 7.59
C VAL A 175 -16.43 -9.32 7.31
N ILE A 176 -16.86 -9.20 6.05
CA ILE A 176 -18.19 -8.64 5.76
C ILE A 176 -19.32 -9.68 5.81
N ASN A 177 -19.01 -10.97 6.04
CA ASN A 177 -19.98 -12.07 6.11
C ASN A 177 -20.99 -12.05 4.94
N SER A 178 -20.48 -11.84 3.71
CA SER A 178 -21.26 -11.74 2.47
C SER A 178 -22.45 -10.76 2.56
N ASN A 179 -22.25 -9.61 3.22
CA ASN A 179 -23.31 -8.66 3.51
C ASN A 179 -22.89 -7.20 3.19
N LEU A 180 -23.50 -6.61 2.16
CA LEU A 180 -23.22 -5.23 1.75
C LEU A 180 -23.59 -4.19 2.82
N ALA A 181 -24.52 -4.48 3.74
CA ALA A 181 -24.82 -3.58 4.85
C ALA A 181 -23.66 -3.52 5.85
N VAL A 182 -22.99 -4.67 6.09
CA VAL A 182 -21.76 -4.73 6.91
C VAL A 182 -20.63 -3.97 6.24
N LEU A 183 -20.42 -4.14 4.93
CA LEU A 183 -19.45 -3.36 4.15
C LEU A 183 -19.66 -1.84 4.34
N ARG A 184 -20.91 -1.37 4.20
CA ARG A 184 -21.26 0.04 4.42
C ARG A 184 -21.00 0.51 5.85
N SER A 185 -21.21 -0.38 6.84
CA SER A 185 -20.94 -0.06 8.24
C SER A 185 -19.46 0.12 8.51
N PHE A 186 -18.61 -0.73 7.97
CA PHE A 186 -17.15 -0.56 8.01
C PHE A 186 -16.72 0.76 7.35
N TYR A 187 -17.27 1.11 6.19
CA TYR A 187 -16.97 2.40 5.55
C TYR A 187 -17.32 3.60 6.43
N ARG A 188 -18.51 3.56 7.07
CA ARG A 188 -18.94 4.62 8.03
C ARG A 188 -18.06 4.68 9.26
N ALA A 189 -17.51 3.55 9.70
CA ALA A 189 -16.54 3.47 10.78
C ALA A 189 -15.12 3.93 10.39
N GLY A 190 -14.91 4.42 9.17
CA GLY A 190 -13.63 4.99 8.73
C GLY A 190 -12.78 4.11 7.84
N VAL A 191 -13.20 2.88 7.54
CA VAL A 191 -12.46 1.97 6.65
C VAL A 191 -12.38 2.54 5.24
N ARG A 192 -11.19 2.53 4.62
CA ARG A 192 -10.95 3.08 3.28
C ARG A 192 -10.44 2.09 2.26
N TYR A 193 -10.10 0.87 2.65
CA TYR A 193 -10.01 -0.27 1.73
C TYR A 193 -10.52 -1.57 2.36
N LEU A 194 -10.92 -2.51 1.52
CA LEU A 194 -11.18 -3.89 1.87
C LEU A 194 -10.38 -4.80 0.94
N THR A 195 -9.54 -5.66 1.54
CA THR A 195 -8.89 -6.77 0.81
C THR A 195 -9.93 -7.87 0.61
N LEU A 196 -10.22 -8.22 -0.65
CA LEU A 196 -11.39 -9.05 -0.98
C LEU A 196 -11.28 -10.51 -0.53
N ALA A 197 -10.06 -11.03 -0.36
CA ALA A 197 -9.78 -12.37 0.20
C ALA A 197 -8.60 -12.27 1.17
N HIS A 198 -8.36 -13.32 1.95
CA HIS A 198 -7.12 -13.55 2.67
C HIS A 198 -6.58 -14.95 2.31
N THR A 199 -6.21 -15.78 3.27
CA THR A 199 -5.80 -17.16 3.04
C THR A 199 -6.97 -18.13 2.85
N CYS A 200 -8.20 -17.67 2.92
CA CYS A 200 -9.41 -18.44 2.70
C CYS A 200 -10.24 -17.87 1.55
N ASN A 201 -10.96 -18.77 0.88
CA ASN A 201 -12.01 -18.38 -0.05
C ASN A 201 -13.22 -17.80 0.70
N THR A 202 -13.99 -16.97 0.00
CA THR A 202 -15.34 -16.62 0.42
C THR A 202 -16.33 -17.21 -0.58
N PRO A 203 -17.65 -17.22 -0.30
CA PRO A 203 -18.63 -17.69 -1.28
C PRO A 203 -18.67 -16.88 -2.58
N TRP A 204 -17.91 -15.80 -2.71
CA TRP A 204 -17.98 -14.88 -3.83
C TRP A 204 -16.62 -14.50 -4.44
N ILE A 205 -15.50 -15.01 -3.90
CA ILE A 205 -14.15 -14.81 -4.44
C ILE A 205 -13.19 -15.92 -3.98
N ASP A 206 -12.34 -16.37 -4.89
CA ASP A 206 -11.26 -17.28 -4.59
C ASP A 206 -9.99 -16.53 -4.13
N SER A 207 -9.29 -17.15 -3.17
CA SER A 207 -7.99 -16.67 -2.69
C SER A 207 -6.83 -17.27 -3.49
N ALA A 208 -5.65 -16.67 -3.39
CA ALA A 208 -4.42 -17.19 -3.98
C ALA A 208 -4.05 -18.62 -3.52
N GLN A 209 -4.63 -19.11 -2.41
CA GLN A 209 -4.42 -20.46 -1.89
C GLN A 209 -4.99 -21.54 -2.83
N VAL A 210 -5.94 -21.20 -3.70
CA VAL A 210 -6.44 -22.08 -4.75
C VAL A 210 -5.31 -22.48 -5.71
N GLU A 211 -4.47 -21.53 -6.11
CA GLU A 211 -3.34 -21.80 -7.01
C GLU A 211 -2.23 -22.63 -6.33
N LEU A 212 -2.19 -22.68 -5.00
CA LEU A 212 -1.31 -23.56 -4.21
C LEU A 212 -1.92 -24.94 -3.96
N GLY A 213 -3.16 -25.18 -4.42
CA GLY A 213 -3.87 -26.43 -4.20
C GLY A 213 -4.35 -26.65 -2.75
N VAL A 214 -4.36 -25.59 -1.92
CA VAL A 214 -4.86 -25.66 -0.52
C VAL A 214 -6.37 -25.76 -0.51
N TYR A 215 -7.06 -25.03 -1.40
CA TYR A 215 -8.51 -25.08 -1.58
C TYR A 215 -8.85 -25.49 -3.01
N PRO A 216 -9.97 -26.17 -3.23
CA PRO A 216 -10.49 -26.37 -4.58
C PRO A 216 -10.86 -25.01 -5.20
N THR A 217 -10.67 -24.86 -6.49
CA THR A 217 -11.18 -23.72 -7.24
C THR A 217 -12.70 -23.77 -7.22
N GLY A 218 -13.33 -22.71 -6.69
CA GLY A 218 -14.79 -22.66 -6.55
C GLY A 218 -15.48 -21.77 -7.55
N ILE A 219 -14.92 -20.59 -7.82
CA ILE A 219 -15.65 -19.50 -8.48
C ILE A 219 -15.00 -19.07 -9.79
N TYR A 220 -13.68 -19.29 -9.97
CA TYR A 220 -12.91 -18.80 -11.12
C TYR A 220 -12.95 -17.27 -11.29
N GLY A 221 -12.64 -16.56 -10.22
CA GLY A 221 -12.65 -15.10 -10.15
C GLY A 221 -13.67 -14.57 -9.15
N LEU A 222 -14.67 -13.85 -9.62
CA LEU A 222 -15.74 -13.29 -8.78
C LEU A 222 -17.08 -13.92 -9.16
N SER A 223 -17.90 -14.25 -8.15
CA SER A 223 -19.33 -14.50 -8.37
C SER A 223 -20.06 -13.19 -8.69
N GLN A 224 -21.32 -13.26 -9.08
CA GLN A 224 -22.15 -12.08 -9.28
C GLN A 224 -22.21 -11.21 -8.01
N PHE A 225 -22.28 -11.80 -6.83
CA PHE A 225 -22.25 -11.06 -5.57
C PHE A 225 -20.89 -10.36 -5.38
N GLY A 226 -19.77 -10.99 -5.74
CA GLY A 226 -18.44 -10.37 -5.72
C GLY A 226 -18.35 -9.13 -6.61
N GLU A 227 -19.00 -9.13 -7.77
CA GLU A 227 -19.11 -7.93 -8.62
C GLU A 227 -19.90 -6.82 -7.91
N HIS A 228 -21.02 -7.14 -7.23
CA HIS A 228 -21.79 -6.19 -6.43
C HIS A 228 -20.95 -5.60 -5.28
N VAL A 229 -20.10 -6.39 -4.61
CA VAL A 229 -19.17 -5.89 -3.58
C VAL A 229 -18.25 -4.82 -4.17
N ILE A 230 -17.59 -5.09 -5.30
CA ILE A 230 -16.69 -4.12 -5.95
C ILE A 230 -17.44 -2.84 -6.36
N LEU A 231 -18.60 -2.97 -6.97
CA LEU A 231 -19.37 -1.82 -7.43
C LEU A 231 -19.89 -0.96 -6.26
N GLU A 232 -20.29 -1.60 -5.14
CA GLU A 232 -20.67 -0.87 -3.93
C GLU A 232 -19.46 -0.18 -3.27
N MET A 233 -18.27 -0.80 -3.26
CA MET A 233 -17.03 -0.14 -2.83
C MET A 233 -16.72 1.09 -3.67
N ASN A 234 -16.88 1.00 -5.00
CA ASN A 234 -16.68 2.15 -5.90
C ASN A 234 -17.70 3.28 -5.60
N ARG A 235 -18.97 2.92 -5.32
CA ARG A 235 -20.00 3.89 -4.95
C ARG A 235 -19.72 4.59 -3.62
N LEU A 236 -19.16 3.86 -2.65
CA LEU A 236 -18.80 4.39 -1.34
C LEU A 236 -17.57 5.31 -1.40
N GLY A 237 -16.61 5.04 -2.26
CA GLY A 237 -15.27 5.63 -2.22
C GLY A 237 -14.28 4.81 -1.39
N MET A 238 -14.51 3.50 -1.31
CA MET A 238 -13.62 2.53 -0.67
C MET A 238 -12.72 1.91 -1.74
N MET A 239 -11.42 1.92 -1.53
CA MET A 239 -10.46 1.29 -2.46
C MET A 239 -10.65 -0.24 -2.45
N VAL A 240 -10.69 -0.82 -3.65
CA VAL A 240 -10.72 -2.27 -3.85
C VAL A 240 -9.29 -2.77 -3.78
N ASP A 241 -9.01 -3.65 -2.81
CA ASP A 241 -7.70 -4.29 -2.66
C ASP A 241 -7.75 -5.74 -3.15
N LEU A 242 -6.93 -6.03 -4.16
CA LEU A 242 -6.83 -7.33 -4.81
C LEU A 242 -5.66 -8.19 -4.29
N SER A 243 -4.96 -7.74 -3.24
CA SER A 243 -4.00 -8.60 -2.54
C SER A 243 -4.70 -9.88 -2.07
N HIS A 244 -3.98 -10.99 -1.97
CA HIS A 244 -4.49 -12.31 -1.56
C HIS A 244 -5.45 -13.00 -2.53
N THR A 245 -5.98 -12.34 -3.55
CA THR A 245 -6.91 -12.98 -4.50
C THR A 245 -6.16 -13.87 -5.49
N ASP A 246 -6.84 -14.86 -6.06
CA ASP A 246 -6.29 -15.64 -7.16
C ASP A 246 -6.15 -14.81 -8.44
N THR A 247 -5.37 -15.27 -9.40
CA THR A 247 -5.10 -14.55 -10.65
C THR A 247 -6.37 -14.30 -11.47
N ALA A 248 -7.35 -15.20 -11.43
CA ALA A 248 -8.62 -15.02 -12.13
C ALA A 248 -9.44 -13.87 -11.50
N ALA A 249 -9.48 -13.80 -10.17
CA ALA A 249 -10.13 -12.70 -9.44
C ALA A 249 -9.42 -11.36 -9.65
N MET A 250 -8.07 -11.33 -9.72
CA MET A 250 -7.33 -10.11 -10.07
C MET A 250 -7.79 -9.55 -11.43
N ARG A 251 -7.84 -10.42 -12.47
CA ARG A 251 -8.28 -10.03 -13.81
C ARG A 251 -9.75 -9.62 -13.84
N HIS A 252 -10.60 -10.31 -13.09
CA HIS A 252 -12.03 -10.04 -13.03
C HIS A 252 -12.30 -8.72 -12.29
N GLY A 253 -11.69 -8.50 -11.13
CA GLY A 253 -11.82 -7.27 -10.34
C GLY A 253 -11.38 -6.03 -11.13
N LEU A 254 -10.25 -6.10 -11.84
CA LEU A 254 -9.78 -5.02 -12.72
C LEU A 254 -10.74 -4.71 -13.87
N ARG A 255 -11.50 -5.71 -14.37
CA ARG A 255 -12.49 -5.50 -15.42
C ARG A 255 -13.76 -4.82 -14.89
N ILE A 256 -14.21 -5.16 -13.68
CA ILE A 256 -15.46 -4.68 -13.09
C ILE A 256 -15.30 -3.34 -12.39
N SER A 257 -14.17 -3.07 -11.77
CA SER A 257 -13.97 -1.85 -10.99
C SER A 257 -14.04 -0.60 -11.88
N ARG A 258 -14.90 0.33 -11.48
CA ARG A 258 -15.07 1.67 -12.09
C ARG A 258 -14.04 2.68 -11.55
N ALA A 259 -13.35 2.32 -10.48
CA ALA A 259 -12.31 3.11 -9.83
C ALA A 259 -10.97 2.39 -9.91
N PRO A 260 -9.84 3.10 -9.77
CA PRO A 260 -8.54 2.45 -9.62
C PRO A 260 -8.53 1.48 -8.45
N VAL A 261 -7.85 0.33 -8.64
CA VAL A 261 -7.67 -0.67 -7.59
C VAL A 261 -6.30 -0.54 -6.93
N ILE A 262 -6.13 -1.16 -5.77
CA ILE A 262 -4.84 -1.33 -5.13
C ILE A 262 -4.50 -2.82 -5.01
N PHE A 263 -3.21 -3.09 -4.87
CA PHE A 263 -2.66 -4.24 -4.18
C PHE A 263 -1.95 -3.70 -2.95
N SER A 264 -2.54 -3.85 -1.77
CA SER A 264 -2.03 -3.21 -0.55
C SER A 264 -0.67 -3.76 -0.12
N HIS A 265 -0.37 -5.03 -0.46
CA HIS A 265 0.90 -5.70 -0.19
C HIS A 265 1.07 -6.92 -1.11
N ALA A 266 1.86 -6.80 -2.16
CA ALA A 266 2.14 -7.86 -3.12
C ALA A 266 3.53 -7.69 -3.74
N GLY A 267 3.96 -8.65 -4.55
CA GLY A 267 5.18 -8.58 -5.35
C GLY A 267 4.91 -8.77 -6.84
N ALA A 268 5.95 -8.85 -7.66
CA ALA A 268 5.88 -9.19 -9.08
C ALA A 268 6.14 -10.69 -9.28
N ARG A 269 5.21 -11.39 -9.95
CA ARG A 269 5.29 -12.86 -10.15
C ARG A 269 6.45 -13.26 -11.05
N ALA A 270 6.81 -12.43 -12.02
CA ALA A 270 7.95 -12.66 -12.88
C ALA A 270 9.31 -12.60 -12.16
N VAL A 271 9.40 -11.90 -11.03
CA VAL A 271 10.60 -11.89 -10.18
C VAL A 271 10.65 -13.12 -9.28
N PHE A 272 9.51 -13.48 -8.70
CA PHE A 272 9.38 -14.72 -7.92
C PHE A 272 8.00 -15.32 -8.15
N ASP A 273 7.98 -16.52 -8.77
CA ASP A 273 6.73 -17.24 -9.09
C ASP A 273 6.06 -17.76 -7.82
N HIS A 274 5.16 -16.93 -7.30
CA HIS A 274 4.30 -17.24 -6.16
C HIS A 274 2.91 -16.67 -6.40
N PRO A 275 1.81 -17.37 -6.07
CA PRO A 275 0.43 -16.92 -6.32
C PRO A 275 0.07 -15.60 -5.62
N ARG A 276 0.76 -15.24 -4.54
CA ARG A 276 0.60 -13.93 -3.88
C ARG A 276 1.18 -12.77 -4.69
N ASN A 277 2.00 -13.05 -5.69
CA ASN A 277 2.61 -12.07 -6.58
C ASN A 277 1.79 -11.87 -7.86
N VAL A 278 1.83 -10.66 -8.37
CA VAL A 278 1.00 -10.21 -9.49
C VAL A 278 1.69 -10.51 -10.82
N PRO A 279 1.04 -11.24 -11.76
CA PRO A 279 1.61 -11.52 -13.07
C PRO A 279 1.60 -10.28 -13.98
N ASP A 280 2.46 -10.28 -15.02
CA ASP A 280 2.70 -9.13 -15.87
C ASP A 280 1.45 -8.63 -16.61
N ASP A 281 0.62 -9.54 -17.13
CA ASP A 281 -0.63 -9.15 -17.78
C ASP A 281 -1.63 -8.44 -16.84
N VAL A 282 -1.55 -8.73 -15.53
CA VAL A 282 -2.31 -8.04 -14.51
C VAL A 282 -1.66 -6.70 -14.18
N LEU A 283 -0.32 -6.61 -14.12
CA LEU A 283 0.40 -5.33 -13.94
C LEU A 283 0.07 -4.34 -15.07
N GLU A 284 0.02 -4.80 -16.32
CA GLU A 284 -0.42 -3.98 -17.46
C GLU A 284 -1.85 -3.46 -17.29
N ARG A 285 -2.75 -4.31 -16.77
CA ARG A 285 -4.14 -3.91 -16.47
C ARG A 285 -4.23 -2.95 -15.29
N VAL A 286 -3.38 -3.07 -14.28
CA VAL A 286 -3.27 -2.11 -13.17
C VAL A 286 -2.89 -0.74 -13.71
N ALA A 287 -1.93 -0.66 -14.63
CA ALA A 287 -1.55 0.57 -15.28
C ALA A 287 -2.72 1.18 -16.07
N ALA A 288 -3.41 0.38 -16.89
CA ALA A 288 -4.57 0.82 -17.67
C ALA A 288 -5.75 1.28 -16.79
N ASN A 289 -5.98 0.63 -15.63
CA ASN A 289 -6.99 0.99 -14.62
C ASN A 289 -6.60 2.27 -13.84
N GLY A 290 -5.33 2.65 -13.84
CA GLY A 290 -4.80 3.74 -13.03
C GLY A 290 -4.52 3.37 -11.59
N GLY A 291 -4.47 2.09 -11.26
CA GLY A 291 -4.23 1.53 -9.93
C GLY A 291 -2.79 1.64 -9.45
N VAL A 292 -2.48 0.98 -8.35
CA VAL A 292 -1.12 0.90 -7.77
C VAL A 292 -0.90 -0.45 -7.08
N LEU A 293 0.30 -1.00 -7.25
CA LEU A 293 0.79 -2.12 -6.46
C LEU A 293 1.76 -1.60 -5.40
N LEU A 294 1.44 -1.86 -4.13
CA LEU A 294 2.29 -1.55 -3.00
C LEU A 294 3.12 -2.80 -2.70
N VAL A 295 4.44 -2.65 -2.81
CA VAL A 295 5.35 -3.80 -2.70
C VAL A 295 5.48 -4.20 -1.24
N THR A 296 5.25 -5.50 -0.97
CA THR A 296 5.38 -6.10 0.35
C THR A 296 6.84 -6.30 0.75
N LEU A 297 7.09 -6.33 2.06
CA LEU A 297 8.39 -6.72 2.63
C LEU A 297 8.42 -8.21 3.06
N GLN A 298 7.31 -8.96 2.89
CA GLN A 298 7.21 -10.36 3.30
C GLN A 298 8.23 -11.23 2.55
N PRO A 299 9.26 -11.80 3.24
CA PRO A 299 10.35 -12.54 2.57
C PRO A 299 9.87 -13.73 1.76
N CYS A 300 8.75 -14.36 2.15
CA CYS A 300 8.17 -15.49 1.47
C CYS A 300 7.66 -15.17 0.06
N TYR A 301 7.38 -13.89 -0.22
CA TYR A 301 6.91 -13.42 -1.52
C TYR A 301 7.99 -12.72 -2.33
N LEU A 302 9.14 -12.43 -1.70
CA LEU A 302 10.28 -11.79 -2.39
C LEU A 302 11.24 -12.81 -3.01
N GLY A 303 11.17 -14.08 -2.59
CA GLY A 303 12.03 -15.13 -3.13
C GLY A 303 11.89 -16.46 -2.39
N PRO A 304 12.50 -17.56 -2.88
CA PRO A 304 12.35 -18.90 -2.32
C PRO A 304 12.89 -19.00 -0.88
N GLY A 305 12.22 -19.83 -0.06
CA GLY A 305 12.68 -20.24 1.26
C GLY A 305 12.35 -19.30 2.41
N CYS A 306 11.52 -18.27 2.21
CA CYS A 306 11.11 -17.32 3.28
C CYS A 306 12.31 -16.80 4.10
N ASN A 307 13.47 -16.62 3.46
CA ASN A 307 14.72 -16.33 4.16
C ASN A 307 14.89 -14.83 4.38
N SER A 308 15.02 -14.42 5.65
CA SER A 308 15.31 -13.04 6.04
C SER A 308 16.65 -12.51 5.52
N ASP A 309 17.62 -13.40 5.19
CA ASP A 309 18.91 -13.02 4.61
C ASP A 309 18.77 -12.40 3.20
N ARG A 310 17.58 -12.53 2.59
CA ARG A 310 17.22 -11.79 1.40
C ARG A 310 16.85 -10.37 1.79
N GLY A 311 17.87 -9.55 1.89
CA GLY A 311 17.75 -8.16 2.30
C GLY A 311 16.93 -7.28 1.33
N ALA A 312 16.87 -6.00 1.65
CA ALA A 312 16.18 -4.95 0.88
C ALA A 312 16.42 -4.99 -0.64
N ARG A 313 17.54 -5.59 -1.10
CA ARG A 313 17.88 -5.72 -2.53
C ARG A 313 16.85 -6.53 -3.33
N HIS A 314 16.26 -7.58 -2.73
CA HIS A 314 15.23 -8.38 -3.43
C HIS A 314 13.96 -7.56 -3.66
N LEU A 315 13.62 -6.69 -2.70
CA LEU A 315 12.52 -5.75 -2.87
C LEU A 315 12.76 -4.80 -4.06
N VAL A 316 14.00 -4.35 -4.26
CA VAL A 316 14.36 -3.50 -5.41
C VAL A 316 14.07 -4.20 -6.74
N TYR A 317 14.34 -5.50 -6.86
CA TYR A 317 14.02 -6.25 -8.08
C TYR A 317 12.51 -6.25 -8.39
N HIS A 318 11.66 -6.38 -7.36
CA HIS A 318 10.21 -6.28 -7.53
C HIS A 318 9.79 -4.86 -7.93
N ILE A 319 10.32 -3.83 -7.28
CA ILE A 319 10.05 -2.42 -7.61
C ILE A 319 10.44 -2.13 -9.07
N ASP A 320 11.64 -2.54 -9.48
CA ASP A 320 12.15 -2.31 -10.83
C ASP A 320 11.31 -3.05 -11.89
N HIS A 321 10.90 -4.29 -11.60
CA HIS A 321 10.06 -5.04 -12.52
C HIS A 321 8.67 -4.40 -12.69
N ILE A 322 8.02 -4.01 -11.59
CA ILE A 322 6.73 -3.33 -11.63
C ILE A 322 6.85 -2.00 -12.38
N ARG A 323 7.91 -1.22 -12.09
CA ARG A 323 8.20 0.02 -12.82
C ARG A 323 8.39 -0.22 -14.32
N ARG A 324 9.04 -1.32 -14.71
CA ARG A 324 9.26 -1.67 -16.13
C ARG A 324 7.97 -2.02 -16.84
N VAL A 325 7.10 -2.80 -16.21
CA VAL A 325 5.87 -3.32 -16.82
C VAL A 325 4.71 -2.32 -16.72
N ALA A 326 4.47 -1.77 -15.53
CA ALA A 326 3.34 -0.90 -15.28
C ALA A 326 3.68 0.61 -15.31
N GLY A 327 4.95 0.95 -15.15
CA GLY A 327 5.41 2.34 -15.04
C GLY A 327 5.56 2.81 -13.60
N VAL A 328 6.37 3.86 -13.42
CA VAL A 328 6.71 4.41 -12.10
C VAL A 328 5.51 4.95 -11.32
N ASP A 329 4.42 5.29 -12.01
CA ASP A 329 3.19 5.80 -11.40
C ASP A 329 2.35 4.70 -10.71
N HIS A 330 2.72 3.43 -10.88
CA HIS A 330 1.91 2.28 -10.45
C HIS A 330 2.60 1.40 -9.39
N VAL A 331 3.64 1.92 -8.74
CA VAL A 331 4.37 1.23 -7.66
C VAL A 331 4.40 2.09 -6.40
N GLY A 332 4.28 1.46 -5.22
CA GLY A 332 4.34 2.09 -3.90
C GLY A 332 4.84 1.09 -2.85
N LEU A 333 4.63 1.38 -1.57
CA LEU A 333 5.08 0.58 -0.44
C LEU A 333 3.90 0.15 0.43
N GLY A 334 3.84 -1.15 0.75
CA GLY A 334 2.88 -1.74 1.67
C GLY A 334 3.59 -2.81 2.48
N SER A 335 4.13 -2.42 3.62
CA SER A 335 5.20 -3.16 4.30
C SER A 335 4.82 -4.55 4.77
N ASP A 336 3.63 -4.73 5.29
CA ASP A 336 3.19 -5.91 6.03
C ASP A 336 3.88 -6.06 7.40
N TYR A 337 4.45 -4.97 7.95
CA TYR A 337 5.03 -4.99 9.28
C TYR A 337 4.00 -5.41 10.33
N ASP A 338 4.48 -6.09 11.37
CA ASP A 338 3.70 -6.74 12.43
C ASP A 338 2.80 -7.91 11.95
N GLY A 339 2.68 -8.16 10.61
CA GLY A 339 2.07 -9.34 10.00
C GLY A 339 3.06 -10.43 9.57
N MET A 340 4.35 -10.22 9.82
CA MET A 340 5.44 -11.10 9.41
C MET A 340 6.20 -11.65 10.59
N ASP A 341 6.45 -12.98 10.61
CA ASP A 341 7.34 -13.63 11.59
C ASP A 341 8.81 -13.27 11.34
N ARG A 342 9.17 -12.96 10.10
CA ARG A 342 10.52 -12.62 9.66
C ARG A 342 10.48 -11.43 8.74
N VAL A 343 11.47 -10.56 8.86
CA VAL A 343 11.64 -9.35 8.05
C VAL A 343 12.93 -9.43 7.23
N PRO A 344 13.02 -8.78 6.08
CA PRO A 344 14.25 -8.74 5.31
C PRO A 344 15.39 -8.07 6.08
N ALA A 345 16.60 -8.60 5.98
CA ALA A 345 17.78 -7.99 6.58
C ALA A 345 17.97 -6.54 6.08
N GLY A 346 18.18 -5.62 7.00
CA GLY A 346 18.28 -4.20 6.75
C GLY A 346 16.95 -3.45 6.77
N LEU A 347 15.82 -4.17 6.88
CA LEU A 347 14.45 -3.61 6.95
C LEU A 347 13.71 -4.19 8.17
N GLU A 348 14.35 -4.20 9.33
CA GLU A 348 13.89 -4.91 10.53
C GLU A 348 12.61 -4.33 11.13
N ASP A 349 12.30 -3.06 10.86
CA ASP A 349 11.13 -2.37 11.40
C ASP A 349 10.80 -1.09 10.61
N VAL A 350 9.72 -0.42 11.00
CA VAL A 350 9.22 0.80 10.33
C VAL A 350 10.23 1.96 10.27
N SER A 351 11.30 1.95 11.07
CA SER A 351 12.36 2.97 11.01
C SER A 351 13.25 2.87 9.76
N ARG A 352 13.14 1.75 9.03
CA ARG A 352 14.06 1.40 7.94
C ARG A 352 13.63 1.86 6.56
N PHE A 353 12.52 2.56 6.41
CA PHE A 353 12.14 3.10 5.10
C PHE A 353 13.23 3.96 4.44
N PRO A 354 13.93 4.89 5.15
CA PRO A 354 15.04 5.62 4.52
C PRO A 354 16.17 4.71 4.01
N ALA A 355 16.46 3.61 4.72
CA ALA A 355 17.44 2.63 4.28
C ALA A 355 17.00 1.90 3.01
N LEU A 356 15.70 1.57 2.88
CA LEU A 356 15.15 1.00 1.65
C LEU A 356 15.40 1.92 0.45
N PHE A 357 15.14 3.23 0.58
CA PHE A 357 15.37 4.19 -0.49
C PHE A 357 16.87 4.31 -0.84
N LEU A 358 17.77 4.17 0.13
CA LEU A 358 19.22 4.11 -0.15
C LEU A 358 19.57 2.87 -0.97
N VAL A 359 19.08 1.70 -0.57
CA VAL A 359 19.29 0.45 -1.31
C VAL A 359 18.70 0.53 -2.72
N LEU A 360 17.56 1.19 -2.88
CA LEU A 360 16.96 1.46 -4.19
C LEU A 360 17.91 2.30 -5.07
N LEU A 361 18.46 3.41 -4.56
CA LEU A 361 19.40 4.24 -5.30
C LEU A 361 20.75 3.55 -5.61
N GLU A 362 21.09 2.50 -4.87
CA GLU A 362 22.34 1.75 -5.06
C GLU A 362 22.19 0.58 -6.03
N HIS A 363 21.03 -0.05 -6.06
CA HIS A 363 20.85 -1.35 -6.71
C HIS A 363 19.78 -1.39 -7.80
N SER A 364 18.96 -0.33 -7.93
CA SER A 364 17.99 -0.24 -9.02
C SER A 364 18.71 -0.14 -10.37
N GLU A 365 18.16 -0.79 -11.39
CA GLU A 365 18.58 -0.62 -12.77
C GLU A 365 18.18 0.72 -13.38
N PHE A 366 17.29 1.47 -12.69
CA PHE A 366 16.84 2.79 -13.12
C PHE A 366 17.52 3.90 -12.33
N SER A 367 17.73 5.02 -12.97
CA SER A 367 17.99 6.27 -12.26
C SER A 367 16.68 6.81 -11.72
N TRP A 368 16.64 7.14 -10.42
CA TRP A 368 15.46 7.68 -9.75
C TRP A 368 15.60 9.18 -9.55
N THR A 369 14.67 9.97 -10.10
CA THR A 369 14.54 11.39 -9.82
C THR A 369 13.88 11.62 -8.46
N ASP A 370 13.99 12.83 -7.89
CA ASP A 370 13.29 13.17 -6.63
C ASP A 370 11.78 12.98 -6.77
N GLU A 371 11.19 13.41 -7.91
CA GLU A 371 9.77 13.23 -8.18
C GLU A 371 9.35 11.75 -8.19
N GLU A 372 10.17 10.87 -8.77
CA GLU A 372 9.88 9.44 -8.80
C GLU A 372 10.00 8.79 -7.41
N LEU A 373 10.97 9.24 -6.58
CA LEU A 373 11.07 8.82 -5.18
C LEU A 373 9.83 9.27 -4.37
N GLU A 374 9.34 10.50 -4.60
CA GLU A 374 8.10 10.99 -3.98
C GLU A 374 6.86 10.20 -4.43
N LYS A 375 6.82 9.77 -5.70
CA LYS A 375 5.77 8.88 -6.23
C LYS A 375 5.77 7.55 -5.50
N LEU A 376 6.93 6.91 -5.38
CA LEU A 376 7.09 5.64 -4.65
C LEU A 376 6.72 5.80 -3.17
N ALA A 377 7.17 6.88 -2.52
CA ALA A 377 6.95 7.12 -1.10
C ALA A 377 5.47 7.34 -0.75
N ARG A 378 4.72 8.08 -1.58
CA ARG A 378 3.36 8.49 -1.23
C ARG A 378 2.45 8.90 -2.39
N ARG A 379 2.97 9.60 -3.42
CA ARG A 379 2.12 10.28 -4.40
C ARG A 379 1.27 9.33 -5.21
N ASN A 380 1.77 8.11 -5.49
CA ASN A 380 1.03 7.11 -6.26
C ASN A 380 -0.20 6.60 -5.50
N LEU A 381 -0.05 6.27 -4.21
CA LEU A 381 -1.19 5.85 -3.39
C LEU A 381 -2.20 6.99 -3.19
N LEU A 382 -1.74 8.21 -2.93
CA LEU A 382 -2.61 9.39 -2.84
C LEU A 382 -3.37 9.65 -4.14
N ARG A 383 -2.72 9.51 -5.29
CA ARG A 383 -3.37 9.64 -6.61
C ARG A 383 -4.50 8.63 -6.77
N VAL A 384 -4.24 7.37 -6.43
CA VAL A 384 -5.24 6.30 -6.50
C VAL A 384 -6.41 6.61 -5.56
N PHE A 385 -6.15 6.90 -4.30
CA PHE A 385 -7.21 7.20 -3.33
C PHE A 385 -8.04 8.41 -3.79
N ARG A 386 -7.41 9.50 -4.24
CA ARG A 386 -8.11 10.67 -4.78
C ARG A 386 -9.00 10.32 -5.97
N ARG A 387 -8.55 9.44 -6.85
CA ARG A 387 -9.36 8.99 -8.00
C ARG A 387 -10.55 8.15 -7.55
N VAL A 388 -10.39 7.32 -6.52
CA VAL A 388 -11.50 6.55 -5.91
C VAL A 388 -12.55 7.50 -5.31
N GLU A 389 -12.13 8.53 -4.57
CA GLU A 389 -13.02 9.58 -4.06
C GLU A 389 -13.80 10.26 -5.19
N MET A 390 -13.11 10.66 -6.27
CA MET A 390 -13.72 11.31 -7.43
C MET A 390 -14.75 10.41 -8.15
N VAL A 391 -14.49 9.11 -8.23
CA VAL A 391 -15.44 8.14 -8.81
C VAL A 391 -16.69 8.06 -7.95
N ALA A 392 -16.55 7.98 -6.63
CA ALA A 392 -17.70 7.95 -5.72
C ALA A 392 -18.53 9.23 -5.79
N ASP A 393 -17.88 10.39 -5.84
CA ASP A 393 -18.57 11.69 -6.00
C ASP A 393 -19.36 11.74 -7.30
N ARG A 394 -18.79 11.27 -8.41
CA ARG A 394 -19.49 11.17 -9.70
C ARG A 394 -20.69 10.23 -9.60
N LEU A 395 -20.52 9.00 -9.07
CA LEU A 395 -21.61 8.04 -8.93
C LEU A 395 -22.74 8.58 -8.05
N ARG A 396 -22.40 9.32 -7.01
CA ARG A 396 -23.38 10.02 -6.14
C ARG A 396 -24.12 11.11 -6.90
N ALA A 397 -23.42 11.91 -7.69
CA ALA A 397 -24.01 12.96 -8.52
C ALA A 397 -24.93 12.38 -9.62
N GLU A 398 -24.62 11.20 -10.14
CA GLU A 398 -25.44 10.42 -11.08
C GLU A 398 -26.67 9.76 -10.40
N GLY A 399 -26.82 9.89 -9.08
CA GLY A 399 -27.94 9.31 -8.33
C GLY A 399 -27.83 7.80 -8.10
N THR A 400 -26.60 7.22 -8.18
CA THR A 400 -26.41 5.78 -7.94
C THR A 400 -26.79 5.44 -6.51
N LEU A 401 -27.80 4.59 -6.34
CA LEU A 401 -28.30 4.16 -5.04
C LEU A 401 -27.41 3.07 -4.41
N ALA A 402 -27.53 2.94 -3.09
CA ALA A 402 -26.91 1.84 -2.35
C ALA A 402 -27.45 0.49 -2.83
N ASP A 403 -26.55 -0.44 -3.06
CA ASP A 403 -26.90 -1.78 -3.50
C ASP A 403 -27.54 -2.58 -2.36
N GLY A 404 -28.73 -3.14 -2.62
CA GLY A 404 -29.48 -3.98 -1.70
C GLY A 404 -29.33 -5.48 -1.94
N THR A 405 -28.49 -5.87 -2.88
CA THR A 405 -28.30 -7.28 -3.26
C THR A 405 -27.85 -8.11 -2.06
N ARG A 406 -28.41 -9.29 -1.96
CA ARG A 406 -28.01 -10.32 -1.01
C ARG A 406 -27.37 -11.46 -1.78
N ILE A 407 -26.39 -12.11 -1.17
CA ILE A 407 -25.81 -13.33 -1.75
C ILE A 407 -26.90 -14.38 -1.91
N ASP A 408 -26.89 -15.12 -3.02
CA ASP A 408 -27.81 -16.24 -3.22
C ASP A 408 -27.50 -17.34 -2.20
N ARG A 409 -28.54 -18.01 -1.71
CA ARG A 409 -28.38 -19.18 -0.83
C ARG A 409 -27.63 -20.32 -1.51
N ALA A 410 -27.74 -20.44 -2.83
CA ALA A 410 -27.00 -21.42 -3.61
C ALA A 410 -25.48 -21.17 -3.57
N ASP A 411 -25.07 -19.89 -3.51
CA ASP A 411 -23.64 -19.52 -3.40
C ASP A 411 -23.08 -19.73 -1.98
N LEU A 412 -23.95 -19.79 -0.96
CA LEU A 412 -23.57 -20.07 0.43
C LEU A 412 -23.33 -21.55 0.74
N ILE A 413 -23.74 -22.45 -0.18
CA ILE A 413 -23.67 -23.91 0.01
C ILE A 413 -22.38 -24.49 -0.60
N GLN A 414 -21.36 -23.71 -0.84
CA GLN A 414 -20.05 -24.29 -1.15
C GLN A 414 -19.39 -24.79 0.14
N PRO A 415 -18.95 -26.05 0.17
CA PRO A 415 -18.52 -26.69 1.41
C PRO A 415 -17.17 -26.12 1.87
N CYS A 416 -17.19 -25.27 2.88
CA CYS A 416 -16.09 -25.15 3.83
C CYS A 416 -16.28 -26.22 4.92
N GLU A 417 -16.72 -27.44 4.55
CA GLU A 417 -16.78 -28.57 5.45
C GLU A 417 -15.75 -29.61 4.99
N THR A 418 -14.57 -29.56 5.57
CA THR A 418 -13.87 -30.69 6.23
C THR A 418 -12.66 -30.16 6.97
#